data_8dc9870182f5c460475f77465ee45f59
#
_entry.id   8dc9870182f5c460475f77465ee45f59
#
_cell.length_a   1.000
_cell.length_b   1.000
_cell.length_c   1.000
_cell.angle_alpha   90.00
_cell.angle_beta   90.00
_cell.angle_gamma   90.00
#
_symmetry.space_group_name_H-M   'P 1'
#
loop_
_entity.id
_entity.type
_entity.pdbx_description
1 polymer ?
#
loop_
_entity_poly.entity_id
_entity_poly.type
_entity_poly.pdbx_seq_one_letter_code
_entity_poly.pdbx_strand_id
1 'polypeptide(L)'
;MAGITPKDVDIAEIYDAYAVIPLISLEDLGLCARGKAGRFVQEGHTWPGGDLPMTTNGGMLSQGHAGVAGGMLLHVEAVQQLMGKAEAERQVKGAKIALVTGSSGIWNDGQVVIYGREVS
;
A
#
# COMPACT_ATOMS: atom_id res chain seq x y z
N MET A 1 5.30 9.53 15.04
CA MET A 1 5.29 10.83 14.38
C MET A 1 3.94 11.14 13.72
N ALA A 2 3.32 10.23 12.99
CA ALA A 2 1.98 10.46 12.41
C ALA A 2 0.82 10.33 13.42
N GLY A 3 1.07 9.88 14.64
CA GLY A 3 0.03 9.69 15.66
C GLY A 3 -0.95 8.56 15.36
N ILE A 4 -0.59 7.65 14.46
CA ILE A 4 -1.39 6.48 14.07
C ILE A 4 -0.64 5.19 14.33
N THR A 5 -1.37 4.09 14.36
CA THR A 5 -0.84 2.73 14.47
C THR A 5 -1.07 1.96 13.16
N PRO A 6 -0.39 0.83 12.94
CA PRO A 6 -0.66 -0.01 11.77
C PRO A 6 -2.13 -0.43 11.61
N LYS A 7 -2.88 -0.49 12.69
CA LYS A 7 -4.31 -0.84 12.68
C LYS A 7 -5.22 0.26 12.14
N ASP A 8 -4.71 1.48 12.05
CA ASP A 8 -5.47 2.63 11.56
C ASP A 8 -5.35 2.79 10.04
N VAL A 9 -4.51 1.96 9.39
CA VAL A 9 -4.28 2.00 7.95
C VAL A 9 -5.40 1.26 7.22
N ASP A 10 -6.09 1.97 6.33
CA ASP A 10 -7.18 1.42 5.52
C ASP A 10 -6.70 0.86 4.17
N ILE A 11 -5.60 1.41 3.64
CA ILE A 11 -5.03 1.03 2.35
C ILE A 11 -3.51 1.03 2.45
N ALA A 12 -2.86 0.01 1.92
CA ALA A 12 -1.41 -0.11 1.87
C ALA A 12 -0.91 -0.16 0.41
N GLU A 13 -0.45 0.97 -0.11
CA GLU A 13 0.19 1.04 -1.42
C GLU A 13 1.68 0.73 -1.27
N ILE A 14 2.02 -0.55 -1.36
CA ILE A 14 3.37 -1.05 -1.08
C ILE A 14 4.17 -1.22 -2.37
N TYR A 15 5.40 -0.72 -2.37
CA TYR A 15 6.35 -0.88 -3.47
C TYR A 15 6.55 -2.36 -3.80
N ASP A 16 6.34 -2.72 -5.07
CA ASP A 16 6.26 -4.10 -5.53
C ASP A 16 7.12 -4.39 -6.77
N ALA A 17 8.32 -3.83 -6.84
CA ALA A 17 9.25 -4.17 -7.93
C ALA A 17 9.53 -5.68 -8.02
N TYR A 18 9.45 -6.38 -6.91
CA TYR A 18 9.49 -7.85 -6.81
C TYR A 18 8.45 -8.31 -5.80
N ALA A 19 7.80 -9.44 -6.04
CA ALA A 19 6.72 -9.97 -5.22
C ALA A 19 7.10 -10.21 -3.75
N VAL A 20 8.37 -10.43 -3.45
CA VAL A 20 8.87 -10.63 -2.09
C VAL A 20 8.88 -9.34 -1.26
N ILE A 21 9.00 -8.18 -1.91
CA ILE A 21 9.09 -6.89 -1.21
C ILE A 21 7.82 -6.60 -0.41
N PRO A 22 6.60 -6.69 -0.97
CA PRO A 22 5.38 -6.52 -0.20
C PRO A 22 5.26 -7.45 1.00
N LEU A 23 5.69 -8.70 0.89
CA LEU A 23 5.64 -9.64 2.00
C LEU A 23 6.53 -9.20 3.18
N ILE A 24 7.76 -8.80 2.88
CA ILE A 24 8.68 -8.27 3.89
C ILE A 24 8.13 -6.97 4.50
N SER A 25 7.61 -6.07 3.65
CA SER A 25 7.07 -4.78 4.09
C SER A 25 5.86 -4.92 5.01
N LEU A 26 4.96 -5.87 4.74
CA LEU A 26 3.82 -6.16 5.61
C LEU A 26 4.26 -6.49 7.04
N GLU A 27 5.31 -7.27 7.18
CA GLU A 27 5.85 -7.68 8.47
C GLU A 27 6.64 -6.55 9.15
N ASP A 28 7.52 -5.87 8.42
CA ASP A 28 8.37 -4.82 8.97
C ASP A 28 7.58 -3.57 9.39
N LEU A 29 6.48 -3.27 8.69
CA LEU A 29 5.56 -2.19 9.05
C LEU A 29 4.59 -2.57 10.18
N GLY A 30 4.58 -3.83 10.61
CA GLY A 30 3.67 -4.31 11.63
C GLY A 30 2.21 -4.42 11.17
N LEU A 31 1.98 -4.47 9.85
CA LEU A 31 0.65 -4.66 9.25
C LEU A 31 0.17 -6.10 9.41
N CYS A 32 1.09 -7.02 9.54
CA CYS A 32 0.83 -8.40 9.96
C CYS A 32 1.93 -8.92 10.91
N ALA A 33 1.72 -10.04 11.53
CA ALA A 33 2.70 -10.63 12.42
C ALA A 33 3.90 -11.21 11.64
N ARG A 34 5.10 -11.16 12.23
CA ARG A 34 6.33 -11.72 11.63
C ARG A 34 6.17 -13.20 11.28
N GLY A 35 6.64 -13.57 10.09
CA GLY A 35 6.54 -14.92 9.53
C GLY A 35 5.12 -15.29 9.07
N LYS A 36 4.21 -14.33 8.98
CA LYS A 36 2.80 -14.57 8.63
C LYS A 36 2.34 -13.87 7.34
N ALA A 37 3.19 -13.08 6.69
CA ALA A 37 2.78 -12.31 5.51
C ALA A 37 2.19 -13.18 4.39
N GLY A 38 2.83 -14.32 4.07
CA GLY A 38 2.32 -15.23 3.05
C GLY A 38 0.90 -15.75 3.38
N ARG A 39 0.67 -16.16 4.63
CA ARG A 39 -0.63 -16.61 5.09
C ARG A 39 -1.65 -15.47 5.10
N PHE A 40 -1.26 -14.30 5.55
CA PHE A 40 -2.08 -13.10 5.57
C PHE A 40 -2.62 -12.75 4.16
N VAL A 41 -1.75 -12.83 3.14
CA VAL A 41 -2.15 -12.64 1.74
C VAL A 41 -3.07 -13.78 1.26
N GLN A 42 -2.75 -15.03 1.57
CA GLN A 42 -3.57 -16.19 1.16
C GLN A 42 -4.98 -16.16 1.76
N GLU A 43 -5.13 -15.66 2.98
CA GLU A 43 -6.42 -15.51 3.67
C GLU A 43 -7.26 -14.34 3.10
N GLY A 44 -6.73 -13.58 2.14
CA GLY A 44 -7.47 -12.54 1.42
C GLY A 44 -7.47 -11.17 2.08
N HIS A 45 -6.71 -10.96 3.14
CA HIS A 45 -6.66 -9.68 3.85
C HIS A 45 -6.24 -8.51 2.94
N THR A 46 -5.33 -8.77 1.99
CA THR A 46 -4.81 -7.76 1.05
C THR A 46 -5.55 -7.68 -0.28
N TRP A 47 -6.55 -8.50 -0.47
CA TRP A 47 -7.32 -8.55 -1.72
C TRP A 47 -8.33 -7.40 -1.80
N PRO A 48 -8.86 -7.12 -3.00
CA PRO A 48 -10.00 -6.23 -3.13
C PRO A 48 -11.15 -6.69 -2.23
N GLY A 49 -11.62 -5.78 -1.36
CA GLY A 49 -12.66 -6.12 -0.37
C GLY A 49 -12.14 -6.77 0.92
N GLY A 50 -10.83 -7.01 1.04
CA GLY A 50 -10.19 -7.39 2.30
C GLY A 50 -10.12 -6.23 3.28
N ASP A 51 -9.65 -6.50 4.49
CA ASP A 51 -9.54 -5.51 5.56
C ASP A 51 -8.30 -4.59 5.43
N LEU A 52 -7.33 -4.96 4.60
CA LEU A 52 -6.18 -4.14 4.23
C LEU A 52 -5.88 -4.26 2.72
N PRO A 53 -6.72 -3.71 1.83
CA PRO A 53 -6.43 -3.72 0.40
C PRO A 53 -5.05 -3.16 0.09
N MET A 54 -4.27 -3.90 -0.69
CA MET A 54 -2.88 -3.57 -0.95
C MET A 54 -2.63 -3.35 -2.43
N THR A 55 -1.86 -2.30 -2.76
CA THR A 55 -1.42 -2.01 -4.13
C THR A 55 -2.58 -2.08 -5.11
N THR A 56 -3.60 -1.25 -4.84
CA THR A 56 -4.94 -1.34 -5.43
C THR A 56 -4.98 -1.08 -6.93
N ASN A 57 -3.98 -0.39 -7.50
CA ASN A 57 -3.84 -0.17 -8.94
C ASN A 57 -3.13 -1.35 -9.67
N GLY A 58 -2.76 -2.41 -8.95
CA GLY A 58 -2.00 -3.53 -9.47
C GLY A 58 -0.48 -3.37 -9.39
N GLY A 59 -0.01 -2.18 -8.98
CA GLY A 59 1.39 -1.89 -8.74
C GLY A 59 2.30 -1.97 -9.95
N MET A 60 3.60 -1.99 -9.70
CA MET A 60 4.62 -2.04 -10.74
C MET A 60 4.63 -3.37 -11.49
N LEU A 61 4.24 -4.46 -10.83
CA LEU A 61 4.14 -5.78 -11.47
C LEU A 61 3.07 -5.81 -12.57
N SER A 62 2.01 -5.00 -12.44
CA SER A 62 0.93 -4.92 -13.45
C SER A 62 1.09 -3.75 -14.41
N GLN A 63 1.54 -2.60 -13.94
CA GLN A 63 1.59 -1.36 -14.74
C GLN A 63 2.95 -1.08 -15.36
N GLY A 64 3.98 -1.82 -14.97
CA GLY A 64 5.34 -1.62 -15.44
C GLY A 64 6.16 -0.76 -14.48
N HIS A 65 7.46 -1.01 -14.47
CA HIS A 65 8.43 -0.33 -13.63
C HIS A 65 9.20 0.72 -14.45
N ALA A 66 8.79 1.96 -14.35
CA ALA A 66 9.42 3.08 -15.05
C ALA A 66 10.59 3.69 -14.24
N GLY A 67 11.47 2.86 -13.69
CA GLY A 67 12.58 3.31 -12.86
C GLY A 67 12.08 4.11 -11.65
N VAL A 68 12.73 5.25 -11.35
CA VAL A 68 12.38 6.10 -10.20
C VAL A 68 10.93 6.59 -10.24
N ALA A 69 10.37 6.79 -11.41
CA ALA A 69 8.99 7.28 -11.57
C ALA A 69 7.94 6.22 -11.24
N GLY A 70 8.27 4.93 -11.26
CA GLY A 70 7.33 3.84 -10.97
C GLY A 70 6.67 3.96 -9.59
N GLY A 71 7.44 4.35 -8.58
CA GLY A 71 6.94 4.55 -7.22
C GLY A 71 5.88 5.65 -7.10
N MET A 72 5.91 6.67 -7.96
CA MET A 72 4.91 7.75 -7.95
C MET A 72 3.50 7.28 -8.27
N LEU A 73 3.34 6.20 -9.02
CA LEU A 73 2.02 5.63 -9.33
C LEU A 73 1.28 5.16 -8.07
N LEU A 74 2.00 4.68 -7.07
CA LEU A 74 1.43 4.28 -5.78
C LEU A 74 0.94 5.50 -4.98
N HIS A 75 1.67 6.61 -5.04
CA HIS A 75 1.24 7.87 -4.41
C HIS A 75 -0.01 8.44 -5.09
N VAL A 76 -0.04 8.42 -6.42
CA VAL A 76 -1.21 8.85 -7.20
C VAL A 76 -2.43 7.99 -6.84
N GLU A 77 -2.26 6.68 -6.79
CA GLU A 77 -3.34 5.76 -6.42
C GLU A 77 -3.85 6.04 -5.00
N ALA A 78 -2.96 6.16 -4.02
CA ALA A 78 -3.34 6.47 -2.65
C ALA A 78 -4.19 7.75 -2.56
N VAL A 79 -3.78 8.82 -3.24
CA VAL A 79 -4.51 10.08 -3.28
C VAL A 79 -5.88 9.91 -3.97
N GLN A 80 -5.94 9.22 -5.10
CA GLN A 80 -7.19 8.96 -5.81
C GLN A 80 -8.17 8.14 -4.95
N GLN A 81 -7.67 7.14 -4.24
CA GLN A 81 -8.46 6.34 -3.32
C GLN A 81 -9.06 7.20 -2.20
N LEU A 82 -8.26 8.03 -1.54
CA LEU A 82 -8.72 8.89 -0.46
C LEU A 82 -9.68 9.99 -0.95
N MET A 83 -9.52 10.46 -2.18
CA MET A 83 -10.44 11.42 -2.82
C MET A 83 -11.74 10.79 -3.33
N GLY A 84 -11.85 9.46 -3.33
CA GLY A 84 -12.99 8.75 -3.93
C GLY A 84 -13.00 8.85 -5.46
N LYS A 85 -11.83 9.00 -6.08
CA LYS A 85 -11.65 9.18 -7.53
C LYS A 85 -10.95 8.01 -8.21
N ALA A 86 -10.68 6.93 -7.49
CA ALA A 86 -10.22 5.69 -8.10
C ALA A 86 -11.33 5.08 -8.97
N GLU A 87 -10.96 4.23 -9.92
CA GLU A 87 -11.95 3.50 -10.71
C GLU A 87 -12.85 2.67 -9.80
N ALA A 88 -14.14 2.62 -10.16
CA ALA A 88 -15.19 2.04 -9.30
C ALA A 88 -14.89 0.60 -8.84
N GLU A 89 -14.23 -0.18 -9.70
CA GLU A 89 -13.92 -1.59 -9.45
C GLU A 89 -12.85 -1.78 -8.38
N ARG A 90 -11.94 -0.81 -8.20
CA ARG A 90 -10.86 -0.86 -7.22
C ARG A 90 -11.01 0.13 -6.07
N GLN A 91 -12.04 0.98 -6.09
CA GLN A 91 -12.27 1.99 -5.06
C GLN A 91 -12.54 1.36 -3.70
N VAL A 92 -11.70 1.65 -2.72
CA VAL A 92 -11.91 1.30 -1.32
C VAL A 92 -12.84 2.31 -0.68
N LYS A 93 -14.05 1.89 -0.37
CA LYS A 93 -15.07 2.78 0.18
C LYS A 93 -14.75 3.15 1.63
N GLY A 94 -14.84 4.44 1.91
CA GLY A 94 -14.69 4.93 3.28
C GLY A 94 -13.25 4.99 3.81
N ALA A 95 -12.26 4.73 2.97
CA ALA A 95 -10.85 4.83 3.35
C ALA A 95 -10.50 6.25 3.80
N LYS A 96 -9.78 6.37 4.92
CA LYS A 96 -9.34 7.63 5.52
C LYS A 96 -7.84 7.75 5.60
N ILE A 97 -7.14 6.63 5.71
CA ILE A 97 -5.69 6.58 5.88
C ILE A 97 -5.08 5.61 4.87
N ALA A 98 -4.19 6.13 4.06
CA ALA A 98 -3.40 5.33 3.12
C ALA A 98 -1.91 5.42 3.48
N LEU A 99 -1.26 4.26 3.52
CA LEU A 99 0.18 4.14 3.68
C LEU A 99 0.79 3.85 2.31
N VAL A 100 1.84 4.58 1.96
CA VAL A 100 2.61 4.34 0.74
C VAL A 100 4.04 4.04 1.10
N THR A 101 4.60 2.98 0.54
CA THR A 101 6.04 2.71 0.66
C THR A 101 6.76 2.98 -0.66
N GLY A 102 8.00 3.42 -0.55
CA GLY A 102 8.94 3.55 -1.65
C GLY A 102 10.27 2.93 -1.28
N SER A 103 11.06 2.61 -2.28
CA SER A 103 12.44 2.20 -2.13
C SER A 103 13.29 2.96 -3.13
N SER A 104 14.46 3.42 -2.74
CA SER A 104 15.43 4.03 -3.64
C SER A 104 16.69 3.17 -3.72
N GLY A 105 17.33 3.20 -4.90
CA GLY A 105 18.52 2.40 -5.15
C GLY A 105 18.27 0.90 -5.11
N ILE A 106 19.32 0.14 -4.85
CA ILE A 106 19.23 -1.30 -4.64
C ILE A 106 19.05 -1.55 -3.13
N TRP A 107 17.83 -1.32 -2.62
CA TRP A 107 17.42 -1.63 -1.24
C TRP A 107 18.14 -0.80 -0.15
N ASN A 108 18.70 0.34 -0.52
CA ASN A 108 19.47 1.16 0.41
C ASN A 108 18.61 2.07 1.28
N ASP A 109 17.43 2.44 0.79
CA ASP A 109 16.51 3.33 1.50
C ASP A 109 15.08 2.81 1.43
N GLY A 110 14.38 2.85 2.56
CA GLY A 110 12.95 2.67 2.65
C GLY A 110 12.27 3.98 3.02
N GLN A 111 11.22 4.34 2.30
CA GLN A 111 10.41 5.50 2.61
C GLN A 111 8.98 5.06 2.92
N VAL A 112 8.39 5.69 3.92
CA VAL A 112 6.97 5.49 4.26
C VAL A 112 6.30 6.86 4.32
N VAL A 113 5.23 7.02 3.56
CA VAL A 113 4.42 8.22 3.55
C VAL A 113 3.00 7.85 3.96
N ILE A 114 2.44 8.61 4.89
CA ILE A 114 1.06 8.45 5.32
C ILE A 114 0.24 9.60 4.74
N TYR A 115 -0.82 9.25 4.04
CA TYR A 115 -1.83 10.18 3.57
C TYR A 115 -3.09 10.02 4.42
N GLY A 116 -3.65 11.13 4.85
CA GLY A 116 -4.90 11.17 5.58
C GLY A 116 -5.94 12.00 4.85
N ARG A 117 -7.20 11.57 4.90
CA ARG A 117 -8.34 12.37 4.47
C ARG A 117 -8.96 13.01 5.69
N GLU A 118 -8.93 14.34 5.78
CA GLU A 118 -9.79 15.06 6.72
C GLU A 118 -11.23 14.98 6.23
N VAL A 119 -12.10 14.45 7.08
CA VAL A 119 -13.54 14.52 6.89
C VAL A 119 -13.99 15.79 7.59
N SER A 120 -14.10 16.85 6.81
CA SER A 120 -14.73 18.08 7.28
C SER A 120 -16.24 17.87 7.44
#